data_05a64767167388578725a2301cf7ac83
#
_entry.id   05a64767167388578725a2301cf7ac83
#
_cell.length_a   1.000
_cell.length_b   1.000
_cell.length_c   1.000
_cell.angle_alpha   90.00
_cell.angle_beta   90.00
_cell.angle_gamma   90.00
#
_symmetry.space_group_name_H-M   'P 1'
#
loop_
_entity.id
_entity.type
_entity.pdbx_description
1 polymer ?
#
loop_
_entity_poly.entity_id
_entity_poly.type
_entity_poly.pdbx_seq_one_letter_code
_entity_poly.pdbx_strand_id
1 'polypeptide(L)'
;GFCMKIAILSRNKNLYSTRRLIEACEQRGHETLVLDVLRTYIDITSNKPEARFKGEVLPYFDAVIPRIGASVTFYGTAVLRQFEVMGSFPLNESVAISRSRDKLRSLQLLARKNVGLPSTGFANSPDDVQDLIKMAGGAPLVVKFLEGTQGVGVVLAETKKAAESVIEAFMGLKANILVQEYIKESSGADIRCLVVGGKVVAAMKRQAQPGEFRSNLHRGGSAILTKISPLERATAVKAANVMGLNVAGVDLLRSERGPLVMEVNSSPGL
;
A
#
# COMPACT_ATOMS: atom_id res chain seq x y z
N GLY A 1 21.38 22.99 -15.54
CA GLY A 1 20.45 22.16 -14.78
C GLY A 1 21.17 21.47 -13.64
N PHE A 2 20.49 21.31 -12.54
CA PHE A 2 21.02 20.67 -11.34
C PHE A 2 21.04 19.14 -11.53
N CYS A 3 22.22 18.51 -11.53
CA CYS A 3 22.34 17.05 -11.61
C CYS A 3 22.35 16.45 -10.21
N MET A 4 21.40 15.56 -9.94
CA MET A 4 21.32 14.80 -8.69
C MET A 4 21.78 13.36 -8.92
N LYS A 5 22.33 12.75 -7.89
CA LYS A 5 22.60 11.33 -7.84
C LYS A 5 21.47 10.65 -7.06
N ILE A 6 20.72 9.79 -7.73
CA ILE A 6 19.48 9.20 -7.20
C ILE A 6 19.64 7.68 -7.10
N ALA A 7 19.40 7.14 -5.90
CA ALA A 7 19.31 5.70 -5.70
C ALA A 7 17.86 5.25 -5.88
N ILE A 8 17.66 4.19 -6.62
CA ILE A 8 16.34 3.54 -6.75
C ILE A 8 16.45 2.18 -6.04
N LEU A 9 15.73 2.03 -4.94
CA LEU A 9 15.69 0.77 -4.21
C LEU A 9 14.68 -0.14 -4.90
N SER A 10 15.17 -1.13 -5.65
CA SER A 10 14.33 -2.05 -6.40
C SER A 10 15.03 -3.40 -6.50
N ARG A 11 14.30 -4.48 -6.35
CA ARG A 11 14.85 -5.84 -6.47
C ARG A 11 15.23 -6.22 -7.90
N ASN A 12 14.70 -5.51 -8.90
CA ASN A 12 14.94 -5.83 -10.30
C ASN A 12 14.85 -4.57 -11.16
N LYS A 13 15.99 -4.17 -11.72
CA LYS A 13 16.10 -3.00 -12.61
C LYS A 13 15.29 -3.14 -13.91
N ASN A 14 14.92 -4.37 -14.28
CA ASN A 14 14.19 -4.64 -15.52
C ASN A 14 12.67 -4.57 -15.36
N LEU A 15 12.16 -4.38 -14.14
CA LEU A 15 10.73 -4.14 -13.92
C LEU A 15 10.30 -2.86 -14.63
N TYR A 16 9.11 -2.88 -15.20
CA TYR A 16 8.57 -1.76 -15.97
C TYR A 16 8.63 -0.44 -15.19
N SER A 17 8.11 -0.41 -13.96
CA SER A 17 8.11 0.82 -13.15
C SER A 17 9.53 1.32 -12.88
N THR A 18 10.47 0.41 -12.58
CA THR A 18 11.87 0.78 -12.33
C THR A 18 12.51 1.35 -13.58
N ARG A 19 12.32 0.73 -14.74
CA ARG A 19 12.85 1.25 -16.01
C ARG A 19 12.30 2.63 -16.32
N ARG A 20 11.00 2.85 -16.11
CA ARG A 20 10.37 4.15 -16.36
C ARG A 20 10.93 5.24 -15.44
N LEU A 21 11.22 4.89 -14.18
CA LEU A 21 11.85 5.82 -13.25
C LEU A 21 13.28 6.17 -13.68
N ILE A 22 14.06 5.18 -14.10
CA ILE A 22 15.42 5.41 -14.63
C ILE A 22 15.36 6.37 -15.83
N GLU A 23 14.50 6.07 -16.80
CA GLU A 23 14.33 6.91 -17.99
C GLU A 23 13.96 8.35 -17.63
N ALA A 24 13.01 8.53 -16.70
CA ALA A 24 12.57 9.86 -16.28
C ALA A 24 13.70 10.64 -15.60
N CYS A 25 14.52 9.98 -14.78
CA CYS A 25 15.68 10.60 -14.15
C CYS A 25 16.73 11.03 -15.19
N GLU A 26 17.03 10.13 -16.13
CA GLU A 26 18.00 10.41 -17.18
C GLU A 26 17.56 11.55 -18.09
N GLN A 27 16.28 11.59 -18.47
CA GLN A 27 15.69 12.68 -19.28
C GLN A 27 15.85 14.05 -18.58
N ARG A 28 15.91 14.07 -17.26
CA ARG A 28 16.09 15.28 -16.47
C ARG A 28 17.54 15.56 -16.11
N GLY A 29 18.47 14.78 -16.65
CA GLY A 29 19.92 14.98 -16.44
C GLY A 29 20.43 14.46 -15.09
N HIS A 30 19.74 13.54 -14.45
CA HIS A 30 20.16 12.94 -13.19
C HIS A 30 20.85 11.60 -13.40
N GLU A 31 21.80 11.27 -12.53
CA GLU A 31 22.42 9.96 -12.47
C GLU A 31 21.58 9.04 -11.59
N THR A 32 21.43 7.78 -12.00
CA THR A 32 20.71 6.78 -11.22
C THR A 32 21.56 5.58 -10.92
N LEU A 33 21.34 4.99 -9.75
CA LEU A 33 21.88 3.68 -9.40
C LEU A 33 20.73 2.85 -8.81
N VAL A 34 20.47 1.71 -9.43
CA VAL A 34 19.46 0.77 -8.91
C VAL A 34 20.16 -0.16 -7.92
N LEU A 35 19.63 -0.21 -6.71
CA LEU A 35 20.12 -1.05 -5.62
C LEU A 35 19.08 -2.10 -5.26
N ASP A 36 19.47 -3.37 -5.31
CA ASP A 36 18.66 -4.43 -4.70
C ASP A 36 18.73 -4.26 -3.19
N VAL A 37 17.61 -3.89 -2.59
CA VAL A 37 17.53 -3.60 -1.16
C VAL A 37 17.97 -4.79 -0.31
N LEU A 38 17.71 -6.02 -0.76
CA LEU A 38 18.10 -7.23 -0.04
C LEU A 38 19.59 -7.54 -0.12
N ARG A 39 20.31 -6.90 -1.04
CA ARG A 39 21.77 -7.06 -1.18
C ARG A 39 22.53 -5.85 -0.67
N THR A 40 21.80 -4.81 -0.26
CA THR A 40 22.36 -3.62 0.37
C THR A 40 22.39 -3.83 1.87
N TYR A 41 23.55 -3.62 2.49
CA TYR A 41 23.67 -3.78 3.93
C TYR A 41 24.23 -2.50 4.56
N ILE A 42 24.06 -2.37 5.86
CA ILE A 42 24.26 -1.09 6.56
C ILE A 42 25.24 -1.25 7.71
N ASP A 43 26.11 -0.26 7.86
CA ASP A 43 27.03 -0.14 8.98
C ASP A 43 26.46 0.91 9.96
N ILE A 44 26.20 0.47 11.18
CA ILE A 44 25.58 1.30 12.23
C ILE A 44 26.61 1.77 13.24
N THR A 45 27.83 2.02 12.79
CA THR A 45 28.90 2.54 13.63
C THR A 45 28.66 4.02 13.96
N SER A 46 28.78 4.39 15.24
CA SER A 46 28.57 5.76 15.69
C SER A 46 29.47 6.76 14.92
N ASN A 47 28.89 7.87 14.55
CA ASN A 47 29.53 8.95 13.78
C ASN A 47 29.98 8.58 12.36
N LYS A 48 29.69 7.35 11.91
CA LYS A 48 30.09 6.88 10.58
C LYS A 48 29.04 5.92 10.01
N PRO A 49 27.79 6.33 9.87
CA PRO A 49 26.78 5.48 9.23
C PRO A 49 27.11 5.33 7.74
N GLU A 50 27.11 4.09 7.27
CA GLU A 50 27.40 3.78 5.86
C GLU A 50 26.40 2.76 5.33
N ALA A 51 26.18 2.80 4.03
CA ALA A 51 25.51 1.74 3.27
C ALA A 51 26.52 1.11 2.34
N ARG A 52 26.43 -0.21 2.18
CA ARG A 52 27.40 -0.99 1.41
C ARG A 52 26.73 -1.95 0.47
N PHE A 53 27.42 -2.25 -0.64
CA PHE A 53 27.00 -3.23 -1.62
C PHE A 53 28.22 -3.95 -2.18
N LYS A 54 28.21 -5.27 -2.17
CA LYS A 54 29.32 -6.11 -2.66
C LYS A 54 30.69 -5.71 -2.08
N GLY A 55 30.72 -5.41 -0.78
CA GLY A 55 31.95 -5.07 -0.08
C GLY A 55 32.39 -3.63 -0.23
N GLU A 56 31.72 -2.85 -1.06
CA GLU A 56 32.08 -1.45 -1.31
C GLU A 56 31.16 -0.50 -0.55
N VAL A 57 31.73 0.60 -0.06
CA VAL A 57 30.94 1.70 0.52
C VAL A 57 30.21 2.41 -0.62
N LEU A 58 28.91 2.56 -0.48
CA LEU A 58 28.12 3.28 -1.46
C LEU A 58 28.38 4.79 -1.39
N PRO A 59 28.32 5.49 -2.54
CA PRO A 59 28.45 6.93 -2.55
C PRO A 59 27.26 7.61 -1.89
N TYR A 60 27.39 8.91 -1.62
CA TYR A 60 26.27 9.74 -1.18
C TYR A 60 25.24 9.88 -2.31
N PHE A 61 23.98 9.78 -1.94
CA PHE A 61 22.87 10.03 -2.86
C PHE A 61 22.09 11.27 -2.40
N ASP A 62 21.77 12.14 -3.35
CA ASP A 62 20.92 13.31 -3.08
C ASP A 62 19.51 12.90 -2.73
N ALA A 63 19.00 11.88 -3.41
CA ALA A 63 17.64 11.38 -3.20
C ALA A 63 17.59 9.86 -3.34
N VAL A 64 16.57 9.27 -2.71
CA VAL A 64 16.29 7.83 -2.78
C VAL A 64 14.82 7.64 -3.15
N ILE A 65 14.59 6.84 -4.19
CA ILE A 65 13.25 6.42 -4.61
C ILE A 65 13.04 5.00 -4.12
N PRO A 66 12.22 4.78 -3.09
CA PRO A 66 11.98 3.44 -2.57
C PRO A 66 10.89 2.72 -3.35
N ARG A 67 11.25 1.53 -3.87
CA ARG A 67 10.30 0.58 -4.48
C ARG A 67 10.35 -0.71 -3.68
N ILE A 68 9.94 -0.61 -2.41
CA ILE A 68 10.04 -1.68 -1.42
C ILE A 68 8.79 -2.55 -1.47
N GLY A 69 8.93 -3.82 -1.83
CA GLY A 69 7.84 -4.78 -1.83
C GLY A 69 7.31 -5.07 -0.42
N ALA A 70 6.05 -5.47 -0.32
CA ALA A 70 5.40 -5.71 0.97
C ALA A 70 6.10 -6.80 1.80
N SER A 71 6.61 -7.85 1.15
CA SER A 71 7.28 -8.96 1.83
C SER A 71 8.64 -8.60 2.45
N VAL A 72 9.21 -7.46 2.08
CA VAL A 72 10.53 -7.02 2.54
C VAL A 72 10.48 -5.67 3.27
N THR A 73 9.34 -5.33 3.81
CA THR A 73 9.11 -4.03 4.46
C THR A 73 10.10 -3.76 5.58
N PHE A 74 10.33 -4.72 6.48
CA PHE A 74 11.23 -4.50 7.62
C PHE A 74 12.65 -4.19 7.17
N TYR A 75 13.22 -5.04 6.33
CA TYR A 75 14.60 -4.85 5.86
C TYR A 75 14.70 -3.63 4.93
N GLY A 76 13.75 -3.48 4.01
CA GLY A 76 13.75 -2.37 3.05
C GLY A 76 13.65 -1.00 3.71
N THR A 77 12.78 -0.85 4.70
CA THR A 77 12.67 0.41 5.44
C THR A 77 13.89 0.69 6.33
N ALA A 78 14.55 -0.35 6.84
CA ALA A 78 15.80 -0.18 7.58
C ALA A 78 16.90 0.37 6.67
N VAL A 79 17.04 -0.15 5.46
CA VAL A 79 18.01 0.37 4.47
C VAL A 79 17.65 1.80 4.07
N LEU A 80 16.40 2.09 3.79
CA LEU A 80 15.95 3.45 3.46
C LEU A 80 16.27 4.43 4.60
N ARG A 81 15.98 4.04 5.83
CA ARG A 81 16.25 4.87 7.01
C ARG A 81 17.73 5.16 7.17
N GLN A 82 18.61 4.21 6.81
CA GLN A 82 20.05 4.44 6.81
C GLN A 82 20.43 5.60 5.86
N PHE A 83 19.86 5.62 4.65
CA PHE A 83 20.07 6.74 3.72
C PHE A 83 19.51 8.05 4.27
N GLU A 84 18.37 8.02 4.94
CA GLU A 84 17.79 9.20 5.60
C GLU A 84 18.75 9.76 6.67
N VAL A 85 19.30 8.87 7.51
CA VAL A 85 20.26 9.24 8.55
C VAL A 85 21.54 9.83 7.94
N MET A 86 21.93 9.38 6.75
CA MET A 86 23.09 9.90 6.03
C MET A 86 22.79 11.21 5.29
N GLY A 87 21.56 11.71 5.33
CA GLY A 87 21.20 13.01 4.75
C GLY A 87 20.54 12.96 3.37
N SER A 88 20.30 11.78 2.81
CA SER A 88 19.60 11.64 1.53
C SER A 88 18.12 11.98 1.68
N PHE A 89 17.55 12.63 0.66
CA PHE A 89 16.09 12.90 0.62
C PHE A 89 15.33 11.64 0.21
N PRO A 90 14.43 11.12 1.04
CA PRO A 90 13.58 10.00 0.66
C PRO A 90 12.34 10.52 -0.06
N LEU A 91 12.01 9.97 -1.23
CA LEU A 91 10.77 10.33 -1.92
C LEU A 91 9.54 9.99 -1.07
N ASN A 92 9.57 8.83 -0.42
CA ASN A 92 8.68 8.47 0.68
C ASN A 92 9.55 8.12 1.89
N GLU A 93 9.21 8.66 3.04
CA GLU A 93 9.94 8.39 4.27
C GLU A 93 9.73 6.95 4.76
N SER A 94 10.74 6.35 5.35
CA SER A 94 10.66 4.99 5.89
C SER A 94 9.53 4.82 6.90
N VAL A 95 9.33 5.81 7.78
CA VAL A 95 8.25 5.79 8.77
C VAL A 95 6.86 5.80 8.11
N ALA A 96 6.71 6.52 7.01
CA ALA A 96 5.45 6.59 6.28
C ALA A 96 5.15 5.27 5.56
N ILE A 97 6.17 4.64 4.98
CA ILE A 97 6.04 3.32 4.36
C ILE A 97 5.62 2.28 5.40
N SER A 98 6.27 2.24 6.54
CA SER A 98 5.93 1.32 7.63
C SER A 98 4.51 1.52 8.12
N ARG A 99 4.09 2.77 8.27
CA ARG A 99 2.74 3.15 8.68
C ARG A 99 1.68 2.64 7.71
N SER A 100 1.91 2.83 6.43
CA SER A 100 0.95 2.42 5.39
C SER A 100 0.90 0.89 5.21
N ARG A 101 1.99 0.18 5.51
CA ARG A 101 2.07 -1.29 5.41
C ARG A 101 1.38 -2.00 6.58
N ASP A 102 1.22 -1.35 7.69
CA ASP A 102 0.43 -1.84 8.83
C ASP A 102 -1.05 -1.53 8.54
N LYS A 103 -1.77 -2.52 8.05
CA LYS A 103 -3.16 -2.36 7.59
C LYS A 103 -4.09 -1.90 8.70
N LEU A 104 -3.96 -2.44 9.90
CA LEU A 104 -4.78 -2.05 11.03
C LEU A 104 -4.50 -0.61 11.44
N ARG A 105 -3.23 -0.27 11.61
CA ARG A 105 -2.80 1.09 11.95
C ARG A 105 -3.24 2.10 10.90
N SER A 106 -3.08 1.75 9.62
CA SER A 106 -3.50 2.59 8.50
C SER A 106 -5.00 2.94 8.59
N LEU A 107 -5.85 1.93 8.81
CA LEU A 107 -7.29 2.13 8.95
C LEU A 107 -7.63 2.99 10.17
N GLN A 108 -6.98 2.75 11.31
CA GLN A 108 -7.21 3.55 12.52
C GLN A 108 -6.86 5.03 12.30
N LEU A 109 -5.76 5.31 11.62
CA LEU A 109 -5.34 6.69 11.33
C LEU A 109 -6.27 7.36 10.32
N LEU A 110 -6.71 6.65 9.28
CA LEU A 110 -7.68 7.15 8.32
C LEU A 110 -9.02 7.45 8.99
N ALA A 111 -9.51 6.57 9.85
CA ALA A 111 -10.74 6.75 10.61
C ALA A 111 -10.66 7.99 11.51
N ARG A 112 -9.55 8.18 12.20
CA ARG A 112 -9.32 9.34 13.06
C ARG A 112 -9.45 10.66 12.30
N LYS A 113 -9.08 10.67 11.02
CA LYS A 113 -9.13 11.85 10.16
C LYS A 113 -10.42 11.95 9.35
N ASN A 114 -11.43 11.15 9.68
CA ASN A 114 -12.73 11.16 9.02
C ASN A 114 -12.67 10.82 7.53
N VAL A 115 -11.71 9.99 7.13
CA VAL A 115 -11.67 9.44 5.78
C VAL A 115 -12.71 8.31 5.69
N GLY A 116 -13.53 8.31 4.65
CA GLY A 116 -14.54 7.26 4.46
C GLY A 116 -13.91 5.89 4.33
N LEU A 117 -14.41 4.93 5.10
CA LEU A 117 -13.95 3.53 5.13
C LEU A 117 -15.15 2.59 5.12
N PRO A 118 -15.03 1.38 4.56
CA PRO A 118 -15.97 0.33 4.87
C PRO A 118 -15.98 0.08 6.38
N SER A 119 -17.14 -0.25 6.94
CA SER A 119 -17.25 -0.58 8.36
C SER A 119 -16.34 -1.78 8.67
N THR A 120 -15.47 -1.64 9.66
CA THR A 120 -14.41 -2.62 9.93
C THR A 120 -14.34 -2.91 11.42
N GLY A 121 -14.22 -4.19 11.75
CA GLY A 121 -14.01 -4.65 13.13
C GLY A 121 -12.74 -5.50 13.24
N PHE A 122 -12.16 -5.47 14.42
CA PHE A 122 -11.00 -6.27 14.79
C PHE A 122 -11.16 -6.77 16.22
N ALA A 123 -10.97 -8.06 16.44
CA ALA A 123 -11.05 -8.67 17.76
C ALA A 123 -10.09 -9.85 17.86
N ASN A 124 -9.77 -10.24 19.08
CA ASN A 124 -8.85 -11.34 19.38
C ASN A 124 -9.59 -12.61 19.85
N SER A 125 -10.75 -12.46 20.49
CA SER A 125 -11.47 -13.58 21.10
C SER A 125 -12.56 -14.14 20.21
N PRO A 126 -12.67 -15.48 20.06
CA PRO A 126 -13.82 -16.10 19.39
C PRO A 126 -15.17 -15.74 20.03
N ASP A 127 -15.17 -15.32 21.28
CA ASP A 127 -16.39 -14.89 21.98
C ASP A 127 -17.01 -13.64 21.38
N ASP A 128 -16.21 -12.86 20.60
CA ASP A 128 -16.62 -11.60 20.00
C ASP A 128 -17.04 -11.72 18.53
N VAL A 129 -17.13 -12.94 17.99
CA VAL A 129 -17.44 -13.18 16.57
C VAL A 129 -18.77 -12.53 16.16
N GLN A 130 -19.79 -12.65 16.99
CA GLN A 130 -21.12 -12.09 16.68
C GLN A 130 -21.09 -10.56 16.60
N ASP A 131 -20.34 -9.92 17.49
CA ASP A 131 -20.16 -8.46 17.47
C ASP A 131 -19.36 -8.00 16.25
N LEU A 132 -18.34 -8.75 15.84
CA LEU A 132 -17.59 -8.46 14.61
C LEU A 132 -18.49 -8.48 13.38
N ILE A 133 -19.33 -9.50 13.25
CA ILE A 133 -20.28 -9.61 12.14
C ILE A 133 -21.23 -8.42 12.15
N LYS A 134 -21.71 -8.04 13.31
CA LYS A 134 -22.62 -6.91 13.49
C LYS A 134 -21.95 -5.58 13.12
N MET A 135 -20.69 -5.38 13.55
CA MET A 135 -19.90 -4.17 13.21
C MET A 135 -19.71 -4.03 11.70
N ALA A 136 -19.56 -5.14 10.99
CA ALA A 136 -19.43 -5.13 9.53
C ALA A 136 -20.77 -4.97 8.81
N GLY A 137 -21.86 -4.83 9.54
CA GLY A 137 -23.20 -4.65 8.96
C GLY A 137 -23.91 -5.96 8.59
N GLY A 138 -23.43 -7.09 9.05
CA GLY A 138 -23.95 -8.41 8.69
C GLY A 138 -23.32 -8.95 7.42
N ALA A 139 -23.77 -10.14 7.01
CA ALA A 139 -23.33 -10.76 5.76
C ALA A 139 -24.12 -10.19 4.56
N PRO A 140 -23.50 -10.13 3.36
CA PRO A 140 -22.16 -10.54 3.03
C PRO A 140 -21.10 -9.62 3.62
N LEU A 141 -19.94 -10.19 3.98
CA LEU A 141 -18.83 -9.46 4.54
C LEU A 141 -17.51 -10.04 4.04
N VAL A 142 -16.44 -9.28 4.25
CA VAL A 142 -15.10 -9.65 3.81
C VAL A 142 -14.23 -9.91 5.04
N VAL A 143 -13.52 -11.03 5.04
CA VAL A 143 -12.51 -11.35 6.05
C VAL A 143 -11.15 -11.20 5.42
N LYS A 144 -10.29 -10.38 6.01
CA LYS A 144 -8.94 -10.09 5.48
C LYS A 144 -7.87 -10.50 6.47
N PHE A 145 -6.85 -11.20 5.98
CA PHE A 145 -5.64 -11.43 6.75
C PHE A 145 -4.79 -10.14 6.81
N LEU A 146 -4.31 -9.80 7.99
CA LEU A 146 -3.44 -8.63 8.15
C LEU A 146 -2.06 -8.83 7.53
N GLU A 147 -1.60 -10.06 7.42
CA GLU A 147 -0.32 -10.43 6.81
C GLU A 147 -0.42 -10.71 5.31
N GLY A 148 -1.64 -10.75 4.76
CA GLY A 148 -1.88 -11.02 3.34
C GLY A 148 -1.55 -9.84 2.43
N THR A 149 -1.16 -10.14 1.19
CA THR A 149 -0.81 -9.15 0.17
C THR A 149 -1.53 -9.46 -1.16
N GLN A 150 -1.75 -8.44 -2.00
CA GLN A 150 -2.27 -8.58 -3.37
C GLN A 150 -3.59 -9.38 -3.48
N GLY A 151 -4.47 -9.27 -2.49
CA GLY A 151 -5.73 -9.98 -2.45
C GLY A 151 -5.65 -11.44 -1.99
N VAL A 152 -4.47 -11.95 -1.69
CA VAL A 152 -4.29 -13.25 -1.06
C VAL A 152 -4.71 -13.15 0.40
N GLY A 153 -5.47 -14.13 0.89
CA GLY A 153 -5.97 -14.10 2.27
C GLY A 153 -7.21 -13.22 2.46
N VAL A 154 -7.92 -12.88 1.38
CA VAL A 154 -9.19 -12.17 1.40
C VAL A 154 -10.30 -13.14 1.07
N VAL A 155 -11.31 -13.25 1.95
CA VAL A 155 -12.44 -14.18 1.79
C VAL A 155 -13.75 -13.42 1.86
N LEU A 156 -14.62 -13.62 0.87
CA LEU A 156 -16.00 -13.14 0.91
C LEU A 156 -16.88 -14.21 1.57
N ALA A 157 -17.51 -13.85 2.67
CA ALA A 157 -18.50 -14.69 3.35
C ALA A 157 -19.90 -14.17 3.02
N GLU A 158 -20.66 -14.94 2.27
CA GLU A 158 -21.95 -14.48 1.72
C GLU A 158 -23.11 -14.62 2.71
N THR A 159 -22.98 -15.51 3.70
CA THR A 159 -24.00 -15.74 4.71
C THR A 159 -23.43 -15.57 6.11
N LYS A 160 -24.31 -15.33 7.08
CA LYS A 160 -23.91 -15.24 8.49
C LYS A 160 -23.21 -16.51 8.96
N LYS A 161 -23.74 -17.68 8.58
CA LYS A 161 -23.14 -18.97 8.96
C LYS A 161 -21.75 -19.15 8.36
N ALA A 162 -21.57 -18.79 7.10
CA ALA A 162 -20.25 -18.82 6.45
C ALA A 162 -19.28 -17.87 7.13
N ALA A 163 -19.73 -16.65 7.48
CA ALA A 163 -18.91 -15.68 8.20
C ALA A 163 -18.46 -16.22 9.57
N GLU A 164 -19.36 -16.77 10.34
CA GLU A 164 -19.05 -17.38 11.64
C GLU A 164 -17.99 -18.46 11.49
N SER A 165 -18.16 -19.37 10.53
CA SER A 165 -17.25 -20.48 10.30
C SER A 165 -15.84 -20.02 9.90
N VAL A 166 -15.76 -19.06 8.98
CA VAL A 166 -14.47 -18.52 8.49
C VAL A 166 -13.75 -17.77 9.62
N ILE A 167 -14.44 -16.90 10.33
CA ILE A 167 -13.84 -16.11 11.41
C ILE A 167 -13.34 -17.02 12.53
N GLU A 168 -14.15 -17.97 12.97
CA GLU A 168 -13.78 -18.92 14.01
C GLU A 168 -12.59 -19.78 13.60
N ALA A 169 -12.54 -20.24 12.34
CA ALA A 169 -11.42 -21.02 11.82
C ALA A 169 -10.12 -20.24 11.88
N PHE A 170 -10.12 -18.97 11.44
CA PHE A 170 -8.92 -18.14 11.46
C PHE A 170 -8.49 -17.76 12.88
N MET A 171 -9.44 -17.47 13.76
CA MET A 171 -9.14 -17.22 15.18
C MET A 171 -8.57 -18.46 15.85
N GLY A 172 -9.07 -19.64 15.51
CA GLY A 172 -8.53 -20.91 15.99
C GLY A 172 -7.07 -21.14 15.59
N LEU A 173 -6.66 -20.62 14.44
CA LEU A 173 -5.28 -20.64 13.96
C LEU A 173 -4.45 -19.47 14.51
N LYS A 174 -5.03 -18.64 15.38
CA LYS A 174 -4.41 -17.43 15.96
C LYS A 174 -3.96 -16.43 14.89
N ALA A 175 -4.65 -16.40 13.76
CA ALA A 175 -4.42 -15.43 12.72
C ALA A 175 -5.06 -14.09 13.09
N ASN A 176 -4.35 -13.00 12.79
CA ASN A 176 -4.91 -11.65 12.91
C ASN A 176 -5.72 -11.35 11.67
N ILE A 177 -7.01 -11.04 11.85
CA ILE A 177 -7.92 -10.78 10.75
C ILE A 177 -8.71 -9.49 10.99
N LEU A 178 -9.12 -8.87 9.88
CA LEU A 178 -10.13 -7.83 9.88
C LEU A 178 -11.43 -8.40 9.34
N VAL A 179 -12.55 -7.99 9.92
CA VAL A 179 -13.89 -8.26 9.41
C VAL A 179 -14.45 -6.95 8.89
N GLN A 180 -14.83 -6.92 7.62
CA GLN A 180 -15.12 -5.67 6.94
C GLN A 180 -16.40 -5.79 6.11
N GLU A 181 -17.15 -4.72 6.08
CA GLU A 181 -18.34 -4.56 5.23
C GLU A 181 -17.99 -4.84 3.77
N TYR A 182 -18.84 -5.62 3.09
CA TYR A 182 -18.75 -5.80 1.65
C TYR A 182 -19.57 -4.71 0.94
N ILE A 183 -18.91 -3.93 0.11
CA ILE A 183 -19.56 -2.83 -0.60
C ILE A 183 -20.10 -3.36 -1.93
N LYS A 184 -21.35 -3.83 -1.90
CA LYS A 184 -22.02 -4.43 -3.07
C LYS A 184 -22.13 -3.48 -4.25
N GLU A 185 -22.42 -2.21 -3.98
CA GLU A 185 -22.63 -1.19 -5.00
C GLU A 185 -21.38 -0.89 -5.82
N SER A 186 -20.19 -1.28 -5.35
CA SER A 186 -18.96 -1.18 -6.13
C SER A 186 -18.90 -2.21 -7.27
N SER A 187 -19.68 -3.26 -7.19
CA SER A 187 -19.84 -4.30 -8.24
C SER A 187 -18.53 -4.94 -8.68
N GLY A 188 -17.63 -5.21 -7.73
CA GLY A 188 -16.31 -5.81 -8.00
C GLY A 188 -15.31 -4.85 -8.65
N ALA A 189 -15.60 -3.56 -8.66
CA ALA A 189 -14.70 -2.54 -9.19
C ALA A 189 -14.11 -1.69 -8.08
N ASP A 190 -12.88 -1.24 -8.29
CA ASP A 190 -12.28 -0.19 -7.48
C ASP A 190 -11.64 0.87 -8.39
N ILE A 191 -11.32 2.00 -7.79
CA ILE A 191 -10.62 3.10 -8.46
C ILE A 191 -9.25 3.22 -7.82
N ARG A 192 -8.20 3.01 -8.60
CA ARG A 192 -6.83 3.29 -8.15
C ARG A 192 -6.43 4.69 -8.57
N CYS A 193 -6.17 5.54 -7.58
CA CYS A 193 -5.67 6.90 -7.79
C CYS A 193 -4.18 6.93 -7.51
N LEU A 194 -3.39 7.40 -8.49
CA LEU A 194 -1.97 7.68 -8.27
C LEU A 194 -1.84 9.11 -7.77
N VAL A 195 -1.40 9.26 -6.53
CA VAL A 195 -1.17 10.55 -5.88
C VAL A 195 0.32 10.85 -5.90
N VAL A 196 0.71 12.00 -6.42
CA VAL A 196 2.10 12.48 -6.43
C VAL A 196 2.10 13.93 -5.98
N GLY A 197 2.83 14.23 -4.92
CA GLY A 197 3.00 15.60 -4.44
C GLY A 197 1.69 16.30 -4.10
N GLY A 198 0.73 15.59 -3.53
CA GLY A 198 -0.56 16.15 -3.13
C GLY A 198 -1.57 16.30 -4.27
N LYS A 199 -1.33 15.65 -5.41
CA LYS A 199 -2.24 15.71 -6.56
C LYS A 199 -2.48 14.32 -7.12
N VAL A 200 -3.71 14.03 -7.55
CA VAL A 200 -4.02 12.83 -8.32
C VAL A 200 -3.57 13.06 -9.76
N VAL A 201 -2.56 12.32 -10.20
CA VAL A 201 -1.99 12.46 -11.55
C VAL A 201 -2.54 11.43 -12.53
N ALA A 202 -3.13 10.35 -12.04
CA ALA A 202 -3.79 9.33 -12.86
C ALA A 202 -4.82 8.59 -12.02
N ALA A 203 -5.86 8.11 -12.67
CA ALA A 203 -6.86 7.26 -12.03
C ALA A 203 -7.29 6.16 -12.99
N MET A 204 -7.42 4.95 -12.47
CA MET A 204 -7.82 3.78 -13.21
C MET A 204 -8.97 3.07 -12.51
N LYS A 205 -9.99 2.69 -13.26
CA LYS A 205 -11.01 1.78 -12.78
C LYS A 205 -10.55 0.36 -13.05
N ARG A 206 -10.48 -0.44 -12.01
CA ARG A 206 -10.16 -1.87 -12.10
C ARG A 206 -11.43 -2.67 -11.88
N GLN A 207 -11.67 -3.64 -12.75
CA GLN A 207 -12.88 -4.44 -12.74
C GLN A 207 -12.52 -5.92 -12.56
N ALA A 208 -13.13 -6.57 -11.57
CA ALA A 208 -13.02 -8.01 -11.40
C ALA A 208 -13.70 -8.76 -12.53
N GLN A 209 -13.19 -9.97 -12.84
CA GLN A 209 -13.88 -10.88 -13.75
C GLN A 209 -15.25 -11.31 -13.18
N PRO A 210 -16.23 -11.69 -14.03
CA PRO A 210 -17.49 -12.22 -13.56
C PRO A 210 -17.30 -13.35 -12.54
N GLY A 211 -17.98 -13.28 -11.41
CA GLY A 211 -17.87 -14.25 -10.32
C GLY A 211 -16.70 -14.02 -9.36
N GLU A 212 -15.79 -13.10 -9.66
CA GLU A 212 -14.71 -12.70 -8.75
C GLU A 212 -15.02 -11.34 -8.15
N PHE A 213 -14.88 -11.20 -6.83
CA PHE A 213 -15.17 -9.92 -6.15
C PHE A 213 -13.92 -9.01 -6.01
N ARG A 214 -12.72 -9.57 -6.22
CA ARG A 214 -11.47 -8.83 -6.12
C ARG A 214 -11.06 -8.29 -7.48
N SER A 215 -10.86 -6.97 -7.57
CA SER A 215 -10.51 -6.28 -8.82
C SER A 215 -9.02 -6.35 -9.18
N ASN A 216 -8.22 -7.09 -8.42
CA ASN A 216 -6.78 -7.24 -8.63
C ASN A 216 -6.49 -7.83 -10.01
N LEU A 217 -5.59 -7.18 -10.78
CA LEU A 217 -5.22 -7.61 -12.14
C LEU A 217 -4.62 -9.01 -12.19
N HIS A 218 -3.96 -9.47 -11.12
CA HIS A 218 -3.41 -10.82 -11.03
C HIS A 218 -4.48 -11.90 -11.03
N ARG A 219 -5.75 -11.53 -10.85
CA ARG A 219 -6.89 -12.45 -10.91
C ARG A 219 -7.69 -12.29 -12.19
N GLY A 220 -7.04 -11.79 -13.24
CA GLY A 220 -7.64 -11.65 -14.55
C GLY A 220 -8.58 -10.45 -14.70
N GLY A 221 -8.53 -9.50 -13.77
CA GLY A 221 -9.27 -8.27 -13.87
C GLY A 221 -8.77 -7.38 -15.00
N SER A 222 -9.54 -6.37 -15.36
CA SER A 222 -9.21 -5.36 -16.37
C SER A 222 -9.06 -3.99 -15.72
N ALA A 223 -8.34 -3.09 -16.40
CA ALA A 223 -8.17 -1.72 -15.95
C ALA A 223 -8.31 -0.75 -17.13
N ILE A 224 -9.00 0.36 -16.88
CA ILE A 224 -9.16 1.45 -17.87
C ILE A 224 -8.96 2.79 -17.17
N LEU A 225 -8.46 3.77 -17.90
CA LEU A 225 -8.40 5.14 -17.42
C LEU A 225 -9.83 5.63 -17.14
N THR A 226 -10.01 6.36 -16.04
CA THR A 226 -11.32 6.84 -15.65
C THR A 226 -11.27 8.27 -15.13
N LYS A 227 -12.40 8.95 -15.20
CA LYS A 227 -12.58 10.24 -14.56
C LYS A 227 -13.00 10.00 -13.12
N ILE A 228 -12.54 10.88 -12.24
CA ILE A 228 -12.91 10.86 -10.82
C ILE A 228 -13.61 12.17 -10.45
N SER A 229 -14.49 12.08 -9.45
CA SER A 229 -15.18 13.25 -8.94
C SER A 229 -14.23 14.11 -8.08
N PRO A 230 -14.58 15.39 -7.85
CA PRO A 230 -13.81 16.23 -6.91
C PRO A 230 -13.71 15.63 -5.51
N LEU A 231 -14.75 14.95 -5.03
CA LEU A 231 -14.74 14.29 -3.73
C LEU A 231 -13.81 13.06 -3.72
N GLU A 232 -13.80 12.28 -4.78
CA GLU A 232 -12.87 11.14 -4.93
C GLU A 232 -11.43 11.64 -4.95
N ARG A 233 -11.16 12.71 -5.68
CA ARG A 233 -9.84 13.35 -5.74
C ARG A 233 -9.39 13.81 -4.35
N ALA A 234 -10.25 14.55 -3.66
CA ALA A 234 -9.95 15.07 -2.32
C ALA A 234 -9.71 13.94 -1.32
N THR A 235 -10.50 12.86 -1.39
CA THR A 235 -10.36 11.69 -0.53
C THR A 235 -9.03 10.98 -0.76
N ALA A 236 -8.64 10.78 -2.01
CA ALA A 236 -7.37 10.14 -2.34
C ALA A 236 -6.17 10.95 -1.83
N VAL A 237 -6.17 12.26 -2.06
CA VAL A 237 -5.10 13.16 -1.58
C VAL A 237 -5.04 13.16 -0.07
N LYS A 238 -6.19 13.26 0.60
CA LYS A 238 -6.27 13.23 2.07
C LYS A 238 -5.70 11.93 2.63
N ALA A 239 -6.05 10.80 2.04
CA ALA A 239 -5.55 9.49 2.47
C ALA A 239 -4.03 9.39 2.36
N ALA A 240 -3.45 9.83 1.24
CA ALA A 240 -2.00 9.87 1.06
C ALA A 240 -1.33 10.77 2.12
N ASN A 241 -1.90 11.94 2.38
CA ASN A 241 -1.39 12.90 3.37
C ASN A 241 -1.46 12.34 4.80
N VAL A 242 -2.54 11.64 5.15
CA VAL A 242 -2.68 11.00 6.47
C VAL A 242 -1.57 9.97 6.70
N MET A 243 -1.20 9.23 5.65
CA MET A 243 -0.08 8.28 5.71
C MET A 243 1.29 8.98 5.67
N GLY A 244 1.36 10.23 5.25
CA GLY A 244 2.62 10.95 5.09
C GLY A 244 3.38 10.57 3.83
N LEU A 245 2.68 10.08 2.80
CA LEU A 245 3.29 9.63 1.55
C LEU A 245 3.25 10.73 0.49
N ASN A 246 4.40 10.99 -0.13
CA ASN A 246 4.51 11.89 -1.28
C ASN A 246 4.06 11.21 -2.58
N VAL A 247 4.24 9.90 -2.67
CA VAL A 247 3.76 9.06 -3.77
C VAL A 247 2.96 7.92 -3.18
N ALA A 248 1.73 7.74 -3.63
CA ALA A 248 0.87 6.68 -3.14
C ALA A 248 -0.12 6.23 -4.22
N GLY A 249 -0.46 4.96 -4.18
CA GLY A 249 -1.63 4.43 -4.86
C GLY A 249 -2.76 4.30 -3.86
N VAL A 250 -3.83 5.04 -4.04
CA VAL A 250 -5.01 4.98 -3.16
C VAL A 250 -6.12 4.25 -3.86
N ASP A 251 -6.59 3.16 -3.26
CA ASP A 251 -7.69 2.38 -3.78
C ASP A 251 -9.00 2.79 -3.13
N LEU A 252 -9.94 3.22 -3.96
CA LEU A 252 -11.26 3.70 -3.54
C LEU A 252 -12.35 2.75 -4.02
N LEU A 253 -13.33 2.53 -3.18
CA LEU A 253 -14.60 1.92 -3.56
C LEU A 253 -15.65 3.02 -3.70
N ARG A 254 -16.42 2.97 -4.76
CA ARG A 254 -17.59 3.83 -4.94
C ARG A 254 -18.77 3.23 -4.20
N SER A 255 -19.36 4.00 -3.30
CA SER A 255 -20.49 3.56 -2.48
C SER A 255 -21.60 4.60 -2.49
N GLU A 256 -22.77 4.21 -2.00
CA GLU A 256 -23.91 5.12 -1.84
C GLU A 256 -23.62 6.26 -0.87
N ARG A 257 -22.68 6.06 0.07
CA ARG A 257 -22.28 7.08 1.02
C ARG A 257 -20.97 7.81 0.65
N GLY A 258 -20.60 7.75 -0.62
CA GLY A 258 -19.39 8.41 -1.13
C GLY A 258 -18.20 7.46 -1.30
N PRO A 259 -17.03 8.00 -1.64
CA PRO A 259 -15.83 7.20 -1.82
C PRO A 259 -15.33 6.65 -0.49
N LEU A 260 -14.99 5.37 -0.47
CA LEU A 260 -14.43 4.68 0.69
C LEU A 260 -13.02 4.21 0.37
N VAL A 261 -12.07 4.51 1.24
CA VAL A 261 -10.68 4.06 1.07
C VAL A 261 -10.57 2.61 1.49
N MET A 262 -10.06 1.79 0.59
CA MET A 262 -9.80 0.37 0.85
C MET A 262 -8.34 0.16 1.27
N GLU A 263 -7.41 0.83 0.60
CA GLU A 263 -5.97 0.65 0.82
C GLU A 263 -5.18 1.87 0.35
N VAL A 264 -4.06 2.14 1.04
CA VAL A 264 -3.06 3.11 0.61
C VAL A 264 -1.75 2.37 0.40
N ASN A 265 -1.27 2.35 -0.84
CA ASN A 265 -0.07 1.62 -1.24
C ASN A 265 1.11 2.59 -1.43
N SER A 266 2.23 2.32 -0.76
CA SER A 266 3.43 3.15 -0.82
C SER A 266 4.33 2.89 -2.03
N SER A 267 4.12 1.79 -2.76
CA SER A 267 4.91 1.44 -3.96
C SER A 267 3.98 1.01 -5.09
N PRO A 268 3.11 1.92 -5.56
CA PRO A 268 2.17 1.57 -6.62
C PRO A 268 2.89 1.27 -7.94
N GLY A 269 2.29 0.40 -8.77
CA GLY A 269 2.72 0.21 -10.15
C GLY A 269 2.57 1.52 -10.94
N LEU A 270 3.53 1.79 -11.76
CA LEU A 270 3.58 3.04 -12.53
C LEU A 270 3.33 2.81 -14.01
#